data_cc729032dd488251f197f6da022b8a1f
#
_entry.id   cc729032dd488251f197f6da022b8a1f
#
_cell.length_a   1.000
_cell.length_b   1.000
_cell.length_c   1.000
_cell.angle_alpha   90.00
_cell.angle_beta   90.00
_cell.angle_gamma   90.00
#
_symmetry.space_group_name_H-M   'P 1'
#
loop_
_entity.id
_entity.type
_entity.pdbx_description
1 polymer ?
#
loop_
_entity_poly.entity_id
_entity_poly.type
_entity_poly.pdbx_seq_one_letter_code
_entity_poly.pdbx_strand_id
1 'polypeptide(L)'
;MKTHRIFRNAFFASILLSGALFISSCEKDDDGDMNDDTYAVAGDASGAQENPAVTTSGTATLSGTYNSSSNKLDYTINWTGLSGAATAIHFHAPASVGVNAGAITDLTISTNGINGQSKGTVTLTEEQEAYLLNGQVYYNIHTLLYADGEVRGQVVTSDN
;
A
#
# COMPACT_ATOMS: atom_id res chain seq x y z
N MET A 1 -45.52 22.39 -66.85
CA MET A 1 -46.82 21.73 -66.96
C MET A 1 -47.27 21.41 -65.56
N LYS A 2 -48.24 22.14 -65.05
CA LYS A 2 -49.64 21.71 -64.73
C LYS A 2 -49.62 20.57 -63.73
N THR A 3 -50.29 20.51 -62.63
CA THR A 3 -51.47 21.24 -62.14
C THR A 3 -51.81 20.72 -60.71
N HIS A 4 -52.30 21.61 -59.88
CA HIS A 4 -53.52 21.59 -59.06
C HIS A 4 -53.65 20.59 -57.88
N ARG A 5 -53.79 21.17 -56.72
CA ARG A 5 -55.00 21.35 -55.89
C ARG A 5 -55.49 20.04 -55.27
N ILE A 6 -55.97 20.01 -54.05
CA ILE A 6 -57.00 20.71 -53.36
C ILE A 6 -56.96 20.44 -51.86
N PHE A 7 -57.30 21.49 -51.10
CA PHE A 7 -57.78 21.56 -49.73
C PHE A 7 -58.60 20.36 -49.23
N ARG A 8 -58.54 20.03 -47.97
CA ARG A 8 -59.71 19.97 -47.12
C ARG A 8 -59.35 19.98 -45.63
N ASN A 9 -59.89 21.01 -44.94
CA ASN A 9 -60.02 21.11 -43.49
C ASN A 9 -60.89 19.97 -42.95
N ALA A 10 -60.54 19.43 -41.79
CA ALA A 10 -61.57 18.98 -40.83
C ALA A 10 -61.01 19.08 -39.41
N PHE A 11 -61.75 19.67 -38.62
CA PHE A 11 -61.76 20.06 -37.22
C PHE A 11 -61.79 18.86 -36.24
N PHE A 12 -61.50 19.22 -34.99
CA PHE A 12 -61.79 18.54 -33.69
C PHE A 12 -60.85 17.37 -33.31
N ALA A 13 -60.33 17.25 -32.09
CA ALA A 13 -60.87 17.62 -30.78
C ALA A 13 -59.68 17.67 -29.78
N SER A 14 -59.76 18.61 -28.87
CA SER A 14 -58.93 18.72 -27.68
C SER A 14 -59.18 17.56 -26.74
N ILE A 15 -58.17 16.79 -26.40
CA ILE A 15 -58.14 15.98 -25.19
C ILE A 15 -56.89 16.39 -24.42
N LEU A 16 -57.10 17.17 -23.37
CA LEU A 16 -56.15 17.42 -22.31
C LEU A 16 -55.97 16.13 -21.53
N LEU A 17 -54.87 15.43 -21.76
CA LEU A 17 -54.44 14.34 -20.88
C LEU A 17 -53.26 14.84 -20.09
N SER A 18 -53.54 15.22 -18.85
CA SER A 18 -52.52 15.53 -17.84
C SER A 18 -51.65 14.28 -17.59
N GLY A 19 -50.57 14.17 -18.32
CA GLY A 19 -49.53 13.19 -18.04
C GLY A 19 -48.62 13.75 -16.95
N ALA A 20 -48.78 13.28 -15.72
CA ALA A 20 -47.81 13.49 -14.68
C ALA A 20 -46.43 12.90 -15.14
N LEU A 21 -45.48 13.78 -15.42
CA LEU A 21 -44.07 13.37 -15.54
C LEU A 21 -43.64 12.91 -14.14
N PHE A 22 -43.61 11.61 -13.92
CA PHE A 22 -42.76 11.03 -12.89
C PHE A 22 -41.31 11.20 -13.36
N ILE A 23 -40.68 12.27 -12.90
CA ILE A 23 -39.23 12.34 -12.88
C ILE A 23 -38.80 11.29 -11.85
N SER A 24 -38.51 10.08 -12.33
CA SER A 24 -37.73 9.13 -11.57
C SER A 24 -36.34 9.78 -11.41
N SER A 25 -36.19 10.48 -10.29
CA SER A 25 -34.85 10.78 -9.77
C SER A 25 -34.20 9.42 -9.53
N CYS A 26 -33.37 8.99 -10.45
CA CYS A 26 -32.28 8.09 -10.06
C CYS A 26 -31.47 8.89 -9.05
N GLU A 27 -31.74 8.71 -7.77
CA GLU A 27 -30.70 8.83 -6.77
C GLU A 27 -29.63 7.85 -7.24
N LYS A 28 -28.55 8.40 -7.77
CA LYS A 28 -27.28 7.73 -7.81
C LYS A 28 -27.00 7.47 -6.34
N ASP A 29 -27.24 6.25 -5.90
CA ASP A 29 -26.57 5.75 -4.73
C ASP A 29 -25.09 5.95 -5.05
N ASP A 30 -24.53 7.01 -4.50
CA ASP A 30 -23.10 7.19 -4.34
C ASP A 30 -22.73 6.08 -3.34
N ASP A 31 -22.67 4.83 -3.84
CA ASP A 31 -21.89 3.79 -3.23
C ASP A 31 -20.49 4.38 -3.27
N GLY A 32 -20.18 5.11 -2.19
CA GLY A 32 -18.84 5.61 -1.95
C GLY A 32 -17.94 4.41 -2.15
N ASP A 33 -17.23 4.44 -3.25
CA ASP A 33 -16.03 3.65 -3.42
C ASP A 33 -15.19 3.98 -2.19
N MET A 34 -15.38 3.16 -1.15
CA MET A 34 -14.48 3.06 -0.02
C MET A 34 -13.21 2.48 -0.62
N ASN A 35 -12.53 3.33 -1.40
CA ASN A 35 -11.15 3.10 -1.72
C ASN A 35 -10.49 2.98 -0.35
N ASP A 36 -10.31 1.76 0.10
CA ASP A 36 -9.62 1.50 1.35
C ASP A 36 -8.17 1.91 1.11
N ASP A 37 -7.86 3.16 1.47
CA ASP A 37 -6.52 3.75 1.35
C ASP A 37 -5.50 3.04 2.27
N THR A 38 -5.84 1.84 2.73
CA THR A 38 -5.12 1.09 3.75
C THR A 38 -4.64 -0.24 3.20
N TYR A 39 -3.34 -0.46 3.27
CA TYR A 39 -2.66 -1.67 2.81
C TYR A 39 -2.09 -2.43 4.01
N ALA A 40 -2.30 -3.74 4.06
CA ALA A 40 -1.53 -4.59 4.97
C ALA A 40 -0.09 -4.67 4.47
N VAL A 41 0.86 -4.62 5.41
CA VAL A 41 2.30 -4.64 5.13
C VAL A 41 2.94 -5.81 5.86
N ALA A 42 3.70 -6.63 5.17
CA ALA A 42 4.34 -7.82 5.72
C ALA A 42 5.73 -8.07 5.10
N GLY A 43 6.54 -8.88 5.77
CA GLY A 43 7.82 -9.32 5.24
C GLY A 43 8.54 -10.25 6.21
N ASP A 44 9.05 -11.39 5.71
CA ASP A 44 9.88 -12.32 6.47
C ASP A 44 11.34 -12.08 6.12
N ALA A 45 12.22 -12.03 7.14
CA ALA A 45 13.63 -11.78 6.99
C ALA A 45 14.48 -12.97 7.43
N SER A 46 15.56 -13.19 6.69
CA SER A 46 16.60 -14.18 6.98
C SER A 46 17.94 -13.72 6.46
N GLY A 47 19.02 -14.32 6.95
CA GLY A 47 20.37 -14.06 6.44
C GLY A 47 20.55 -14.47 4.97
N ALA A 48 19.80 -15.46 4.49
CA ALA A 48 19.84 -15.89 3.10
C ALA A 48 19.32 -14.83 2.10
N GLN A 49 18.54 -13.86 2.57
CA GLN A 49 18.02 -12.76 1.76
C GLN A 49 18.99 -11.57 1.72
N GLU A 50 20.00 -11.52 2.57
CA GLU A 50 21.05 -10.49 2.49
C GLU A 50 21.87 -10.62 1.19
N ASN A 51 22.47 -9.53 0.78
CA ASN A 51 23.36 -9.54 -0.38
C ASN A 51 24.68 -8.80 -0.06
N PRO A 52 25.79 -9.56 0.14
CA PRO A 52 25.90 -11.03 0.04
C PRO A 52 25.16 -11.76 1.17
N ALA A 53 24.73 -13.00 0.89
CA ALA A 53 24.00 -13.82 1.86
C ALA A 53 24.84 -14.09 3.12
N VAL A 54 24.15 -14.05 4.27
CA VAL A 54 24.72 -14.27 5.60
C VAL A 54 24.27 -15.62 6.16
N THR A 55 25.19 -16.37 6.73
CA THR A 55 24.86 -17.60 7.46
C THR A 55 24.61 -17.25 8.92
N THR A 56 23.36 -17.25 9.31
CA THR A 56 22.89 -16.98 10.68
C THR A 56 21.66 -17.83 10.99
N SER A 57 21.36 -18.02 12.28
CA SER A 57 20.07 -18.54 12.76
C SER A 57 19.02 -17.43 12.95
N GLY A 58 19.43 -16.18 12.80
CA GLY A 58 18.56 -15.01 12.95
C GLY A 58 17.44 -15.01 11.93
N THR A 59 16.25 -14.64 12.39
CA THR A 59 15.06 -14.39 11.55
C THR A 59 14.31 -13.20 12.09
N ALA A 60 13.52 -12.55 11.23
CA ALA A 60 12.59 -11.52 11.67
C ALA A 60 11.30 -11.56 10.83
N THR A 61 10.24 -10.99 11.39
CA THR A 61 8.96 -10.80 10.73
C THR A 61 8.52 -9.35 10.87
N LEU A 62 8.12 -8.74 9.77
CA LEU A 62 7.47 -7.44 9.70
C LEU A 62 5.96 -7.66 9.56
N SER A 63 5.19 -6.92 10.34
CA SER A 63 3.75 -6.71 10.14
C SER A 63 3.41 -5.25 10.32
N GLY A 64 2.44 -4.74 9.57
CA GLY A 64 2.08 -3.33 9.65
C GLY A 64 0.89 -2.96 8.78
N THR A 65 0.58 -1.68 8.77
CA THR A 65 -0.48 -1.10 7.96
C THR A 65 0.02 0.22 7.37
N TYR A 66 -0.11 0.38 6.08
CA TYR A 66 0.15 1.64 5.39
C TYR A 66 -1.17 2.30 5.00
N ASN A 67 -1.30 3.60 5.30
CA ASN A 67 -2.45 4.40 4.90
C ASN A 67 -1.98 5.48 3.91
N SER A 68 -2.44 5.40 2.66
CA SER A 68 -2.01 6.28 1.57
C SER A 68 -2.55 7.70 1.69
N SER A 69 -3.73 7.91 2.31
CA SER A 69 -4.27 9.25 2.56
C SER A 69 -3.43 10.07 3.54
N SER A 70 -2.73 9.42 4.47
CA SER A 70 -1.89 10.07 5.48
C SER A 70 -0.40 9.86 5.26
N ASN A 71 -0.01 9.02 4.31
CA ASN A 71 1.35 8.56 4.04
C ASN A 71 2.04 7.91 5.25
N LYS A 72 1.26 7.29 6.15
CA LYS A 72 1.78 6.69 7.37
C LYS A 72 1.87 5.18 7.27
N LEU A 73 3.03 4.66 7.60
CA LEU A 73 3.29 3.24 7.80
C LEU A 73 3.48 2.98 9.29
N ASP A 74 2.49 2.31 9.90
CA ASP A 74 2.62 1.70 11.23
C ASP A 74 3.25 0.34 11.07
N TYR A 75 4.34 0.08 11.81
CA TYR A 75 5.08 -1.17 11.66
C TYR A 75 5.43 -1.80 13.00
N THR A 76 5.55 -3.11 12.99
CA THR A 76 6.13 -3.93 14.06
C THR A 76 7.04 -4.97 13.42
N ILE A 77 8.32 -4.98 13.81
CA ILE A 77 9.31 -5.98 13.41
C ILE A 77 9.69 -6.76 14.68
N ASN A 78 9.51 -8.08 14.65
CA ASN A 78 9.97 -8.97 15.70
C ASN A 78 11.11 -9.82 15.17
N TRP A 79 12.17 -9.99 15.94
CA TRP A 79 13.29 -10.87 15.57
C TRP A 79 13.65 -11.85 16.66
N THR A 80 14.24 -12.95 16.25
CA THR A 80 14.75 -14.00 17.14
C THR A 80 16.06 -14.55 16.61
N GLY A 81 16.93 -15.00 17.53
CA GLY A 81 18.13 -15.77 17.21
C GLY A 81 19.23 -14.99 16.48
N LEU A 82 19.27 -13.66 16.60
CA LEU A 82 20.39 -12.87 16.08
C LEU A 82 21.69 -13.23 16.79
N SER A 83 22.82 -12.93 16.15
CA SER A 83 24.19 -13.15 16.71
C SER A 83 24.48 -12.25 17.91
N GLY A 84 23.71 -11.21 18.13
CA GLY A 84 23.84 -10.24 19.22
C GLY A 84 22.68 -9.27 19.25
N ALA A 85 22.80 -8.23 20.07
CA ALA A 85 21.84 -7.13 20.08
C ALA A 85 21.86 -6.39 18.74
N ALA A 86 20.69 -5.97 18.27
CA ALA A 86 20.57 -5.14 17.08
C ALA A 86 21.27 -3.79 17.31
N THR A 87 22.09 -3.36 16.37
CA THR A 87 22.77 -2.06 16.41
C THR A 87 22.01 -0.99 15.62
N ALA A 88 21.32 -1.41 14.56
CA ALA A 88 20.46 -0.56 13.73
C ALA A 88 19.43 -1.41 12.98
N ILE A 89 18.36 -0.78 12.56
CA ILE A 89 17.32 -1.36 11.69
C ILE A 89 16.89 -0.26 10.72
N HIS A 90 16.82 -0.59 9.43
CA HIS A 90 16.47 0.39 8.41
C HIS A 90 15.44 -0.15 7.42
N PHE A 91 14.66 0.76 6.82
CA PHE A 91 14.08 0.53 5.52
C PHE A 91 15.04 1.04 4.43
N HIS A 92 15.09 0.31 3.33
CA HIS A 92 15.92 0.60 2.15
C HIS A 92 15.08 0.59 0.89
N ALA A 93 15.34 1.53 -0.03
CA ALA A 93 14.69 1.61 -1.35
C ALA A 93 15.51 2.50 -2.31
N PRO A 94 15.26 2.43 -3.65
CA PRO A 94 14.49 1.37 -4.32
C PRO A 94 15.33 0.12 -4.56
N ALA A 95 14.79 -1.04 -4.27
CA ALA A 95 15.48 -2.31 -4.50
C ALA A 95 14.52 -3.47 -4.77
N SER A 96 14.76 -4.18 -5.86
CA SER A 96 14.16 -5.50 -6.08
C SER A 96 14.80 -6.54 -5.15
N VAL A 97 14.18 -7.72 -5.04
CA VAL A 97 14.71 -8.85 -4.27
C VAL A 97 16.18 -9.13 -4.67
N GLY A 98 17.08 -9.21 -3.67
CA GLY A 98 18.50 -9.48 -3.86
C GLY A 98 19.33 -8.30 -4.37
N VAL A 99 18.77 -7.10 -4.51
CA VAL A 99 19.49 -5.88 -4.90
C VAL A 99 19.64 -4.97 -3.67
N ASN A 100 20.84 -4.42 -3.44
CA ASN A 100 21.07 -3.47 -2.35
C ASN A 100 20.69 -2.04 -2.75
N ALA A 101 20.18 -1.28 -1.78
CA ALA A 101 19.92 0.15 -1.88
C ALA A 101 20.34 0.89 -0.61
N GLY A 102 20.41 2.21 -0.68
CA GLY A 102 20.65 3.05 0.50
C GLY A 102 19.48 3.01 1.49
N ALA A 103 19.75 3.28 2.75
CA ALA A 103 18.72 3.44 3.77
C ALA A 103 17.88 4.70 3.47
N ILE A 104 16.56 4.57 3.60
CA ILE A 104 15.61 5.66 3.45
C ILE A 104 14.98 6.08 4.79
N THR A 105 15.06 5.21 5.80
CA THR A 105 14.51 5.47 7.13
C THR A 105 15.18 4.60 8.17
N ASP A 106 15.59 5.22 9.29
CA ASP A 106 16.02 4.54 10.51
C ASP A 106 14.81 4.14 11.33
N LEU A 107 14.81 2.93 11.89
CA LEU A 107 13.71 2.39 12.68
C LEU A 107 14.06 2.32 14.17
N THR A 108 13.07 2.59 15.03
CA THR A 108 13.25 2.61 16.48
C THR A 108 13.31 1.21 17.06
N ILE A 109 14.39 0.87 17.77
CA ILE A 109 14.50 -0.38 18.54
C ILE A 109 13.72 -0.21 19.85
N SER A 110 12.65 -0.97 20.03
CA SER A 110 11.78 -0.90 21.21
C SER A 110 12.25 -1.82 22.34
N THR A 111 12.63 -3.04 22.01
CA THR A 111 13.34 -3.98 22.92
C THR A 111 14.51 -4.59 22.19
N ASN A 112 15.63 -4.74 22.88
CA ASN A 112 16.89 -5.14 22.24
C ASN A 112 17.52 -6.37 22.89
N GLY A 113 18.19 -7.17 22.07
CA GLY A 113 18.88 -8.41 22.43
C GLY A 113 18.97 -9.33 21.22
N ILE A 114 19.36 -10.59 21.46
CA ILE A 114 19.32 -11.65 20.44
C ILE A 114 17.89 -11.93 19.95
N ASN A 115 16.88 -11.58 20.78
CA ASN A 115 15.48 -11.48 20.45
C ASN A 115 15.02 -10.07 20.82
N GLY A 116 14.14 -9.50 20.02
CA GLY A 116 13.67 -8.15 20.29
C GLY A 116 12.60 -7.68 19.33
N GLN A 117 12.30 -6.39 19.42
CA GLN A 117 11.24 -5.74 18.66
C GLN A 117 11.61 -4.32 18.28
N SER A 118 11.24 -3.94 17.08
CA SER A 118 11.15 -2.56 16.61
C SER A 118 9.69 -2.27 16.30
N LYS A 119 9.20 -1.13 16.79
CA LYS A 119 7.81 -0.72 16.56
C LYS A 119 7.74 0.80 16.46
N GLY A 120 6.94 1.29 15.52
CA GLY A 120 6.76 2.72 15.35
C GLY A 120 5.86 3.05 14.16
N THR A 121 5.82 4.34 13.88
CA THR A 121 5.15 4.91 12.71
C THR A 121 6.17 5.75 11.95
N VAL A 122 6.24 5.56 10.64
CA VAL A 122 7.03 6.42 9.74
C VAL A 122 6.09 7.10 8.74
N THR A 123 6.41 8.34 8.38
CA THR A 123 5.71 9.03 7.29
C THR A 123 6.57 8.92 6.04
N LEU A 124 6.01 8.35 5.00
CA LEU A 124 6.68 8.19 3.72
C LEU A 124 6.51 9.44 2.85
N THR A 125 7.48 9.72 2.00
CA THR A 125 7.29 10.65 0.88
C THR A 125 6.50 9.94 -0.23
N GLU A 126 5.93 10.70 -1.18
CA GLU A 126 5.25 10.13 -2.36
C GLU A 126 6.15 9.16 -3.15
N GLU A 127 7.45 9.46 -3.24
CA GLU A 127 8.42 8.59 -3.90
C GLU A 127 8.62 7.28 -3.11
N GLN A 128 8.72 7.35 -1.78
CA GLN A 128 8.87 6.18 -0.92
C GLN A 128 7.60 5.33 -0.89
N GLU A 129 6.41 5.95 -0.94
CA GLU A 129 5.13 5.25 -1.13
C GLU A 129 5.16 4.45 -2.44
N ALA A 130 5.54 5.08 -3.55
CA ALA A 130 5.65 4.38 -4.83
C ALA A 130 6.59 3.18 -4.75
N TYR A 131 7.72 3.27 -4.04
CA TYR A 131 8.61 2.14 -3.81
C TYR A 131 7.94 1.04 -2.97
N LEU A 132 7.21 1.42 -1.90
CA LEU A 132 6.50 0.48 -1.04
C LEU A 132 5.44 -0.30 -1.83
N LEU A 133 4.56 0.39 -2.54
CA LEU A 133 3.46 -0.21 -3.29
C LEU A 133 3.94 -1.05 -4.50
N ASN A 134 5.13 -0.76 -5.02
CA ASN A 134 5.77 -1.55 -6.09
C ASN A 134 6.65 -2.70 -5.56
N GLY A 135 6.67 -2.96 -4.24
CA GLY A 135 7.47 -4.03 -3.64
C GLY A 135 8.99 -3.78 -3.75
N GLN A 136 9.42 -2.53 -3.80
CA GLN A 136 10.81 -2.11 -3.94
C GLN A 136 11.43 -1.64 -2.61
N VAL A 137 10.79 -1.94 -1.49
CA VAL A 137 11.31 -1.69 -0.14
C VAL A 137 11.77 -3.00 0.49
N TYR A 138 12.90 -2.98 1.15
CA TYR A 138 13.28 -4.05 2.09
C TYR A 138 13.64 -3.44 3.44
N TYR A 139 13.61 -4.27 4.49
CA TYR A 139 14.21 -3.93 5.77
C TYR A 139 15.35 -4.88 6.09
N ASN A 140 16.31 -4.41 6.87
CA ASN A 140 17.32 -5.27 7.45
C ASN A 140 17.65 -4.89 8.90
N ILE A 141 18.23 -5.85 9.61
CA ILE A 141 18.66 -5.70 11.00
C ILE A 141 20.16 -5.92 11.05
N HIS A 142 20.86 -4.94 11.60
CA HIS A 142 22.32 -4.97 11.77
C HIS A 142 22.67 -5.41 13.19
N THR A 143 23.81 -6.10 13.32
CA THR A 143 24.41 -6.45 14.61
C THR A 143 25.90 -6.10 14.59
N LEU A 144 26.55 -6.18 15.74
CA LEU A 144 27.98 -5.91 15.81
C LEU A 144 28.80 -6.87 14.91
N LEU A 145 28.36 -8.14 14.78
CA LEU A 145 29.02 -9.15 13.94
C LEU A 145 28.75 -8.92 12.44
N TYR A 146 27.59 -8.40 12.11
CA TYR A 146 27.12 -8.17 10.75
C TYR A 146 26.71 -6.69 10.58
N ALA A 147 27.72 -5.85 10.44
CA ALA A 147 27.52 -4.39 10.35
C ALA A 147 26.80 -3.95 9.06
N ASP A 148 26.87 -4.75 8.00
CA ASP A 148 26.17 -4.51 6.72
C ASP A 148 24.76 -5.09 6.68
N GLY A 149 24.35 -5.84 7.71
CA GLY A 149 23.05 -6.50 7.85
C GLY A 149 23.21 -7.98 8.19
N GLU A 150 22.47 -8.47 9.18
CA GLU A 150 22.42 -9.88 9.55
C GLU A 150 21.25 -10.62 8.93
N VAL A 151 20.09 -9.99 8.93
CA VAL A 151 18.86 -10.53 8.33
C VAL A 151 18.15 -9.43 7.54
N ARG A 152 17.65 -9.80 6.38
CA ARG A 152 16.91 -8.92 5.45
C ARG A 152 15.59 -9.56 5.02
N GLY A 153 14.55 -8.75 4.87
CA GLY A 153 13.26 -9.14 4.35
C GLY A 153 12.71 -8.13 3.34
N GLN A 154 12.25 -8.62 2.18
CA GLN A 154 11.51 -7.77 1.25
C GLN A 154 10.15 -7.43 1.86
N VAL A 155 9.72 -6.18 1.70
CA VAL A 155 8.42 -5.70 2.14
C VAL A 155 7.40 -5.93 1.03
N VAL A 156 6.26 -6.51 1.40
CA VAL A 156 5.13 -6.74 0.50
C VAL A 156 3.89 -6.06 1.04
N THR A 157 3.05 -5.56 0.14
CA THR A 157 1.76 -4.96 0.45
C THR A 157 0.63 -5.76 -0.15
N SER A 158 -0.52 -5.75 0.50
CA SER A 158 -1.78 -6.29 -0.03
C SER A 158 -2.93 -5.38 0.39
N ASP A 159 -3.97 -5.30 -0.43
CA ASP A 159 -5.20 -4.61 -0.07
C ASP A 159 -5.83 -5.26 1.16
N ASN A 160 -6.41 -4.44 2.05
CA ASN A 160 -7.11 -4.90 3.25
C ASN A 160 -8.57 -5.27 2.94
#